data_43fce29c3843d1078f831ad65029eff0
#
_entry.id   43fce29c3843d1078f831ad65029eff0
#
_cell.length_a   1.000
_cell.length_b   1.000
_cell.length_c   1.000
_cell.angle_alpha   90.00
_cell.angle_beta   90.00
_cell.angle_gamma   90.00
#
_symmetry.space_group_name_H-M   'P 1'
#
loop_
_entity.id
_entity.type
_entity.pdbx_description
1 polymer ?
#
loop_
_entity_poly.entity_id
_entity_poly.type
_entity_poly.pdbx_seq_one_letter_code
_entity_poly.pdbx_strand_id
1 'polypeptide(L)'
;MKLPNEYGSVVKLSGKRRKPYQVRKTVGWHYDEAKDKQVQDMITIGYAATRADGLQMLADYNNNPFDTKAAKMTFSDVYEEWSKHKFPTISESNVKGYTASYKSCEPLYNKIFKDIKLVDLQTVIDTCGKNFPTLKKIKVLFNQLFDYALKNDICNKDYSDYVDITQYK
;
A
#
# COMPACT_ATOMS: atom_id res chain seq x y z
N MET A 1 5.85 18.61 -27.06
CA MET A 1 6.44 19.41 -25.98
C MET A 1 7.47 18.51 -25.27
N LYS A 2 8.72 18.98 -25.14
CA LYS A 2 9.79 18.26 -24.43
C LYS A 2 9.70 18.66 -22.96
N LEU A 3 9.67 17.66 -22.06
CA LEU A 3 9.65 17.91 -20.62
C LEU A 3 11.05 18.37 -20.14
N PRO A 4 11.12 19.14 -19.05
CA PRO A 4 12.41 19.52 -18.44
C PRO A 4 13.24 18.28 -18.06
N ASN A 5 14.55 18.47 -17.96
CA ASN A 5 15.43 17.42 -17.44
C ASN A 5 15.00 17.03 -16.02
N GLU A 6 15.11 15.75 -15.68
CA GLU A 6 14.73 15.19 -14.38
C GLU A 6 13.21 15.23 -14.04
N TYR A 7 12.39 15.85 -14.87
CA TYR A 7 10.94 15.90 -14.63
C TYR A 7 10.30 14.51 -14.68
N GLY A 8 10.84 13.62 -15.51
CA GLY A 8 10.32 12.27 -15.78
C GLY A 8 9.81 12.13 -17.21
N SER A 9 9.19 11.00 -17.52
CA SER A 9 8.70 10.71 -18.88
C SER A 9 7.40 9.90 -18.89
N VAL A 10 6.60 10.13 -19.94
CA VAL A 10 5.39 9.38 -20.26
C VAL A 10 5.62 8.68 -21.58
N VAL A 11 5.75 7.36 -21.56
CA VAL A 11 6.12 6.52 -22.71
C VAL A 11 4.95 5.62 -23.08
N LYS A 12 4.60 5.59 -24.37
CA LYS A 12 3.58 4.65 -24.87
C LYS A 12 4.20 3.28 -25.05
N LEU A 13 3.63 2.29 -24.39
CA LEU A 13 4.00 0.89 -24.52
C LEU A 13 3.30 0.24 -25.72
N SER A 14 3.93 -0.73 -26.34
CA SER A 14 3.36 -1.52 -27.43
C SER A 14 2.30 -2.51 -26.95
N GLY A 15 1.48 -2.99 -27.89
CA GLY A 15 0.43 -3.99 -27.66
C GLY A 15 -0.93 -3.39 -27.22
N LYS A 16 -1.96 -4.24 -27.18
CA LYS A 16 -3.34 -3.87 -26.79
C LYS A 16 -3.44 -3.79 -25.25
N ARG A 17 -3.29 -2.60 -24.69
CA ARG A 17 -3.34 -2.33 -23.24
C ARG A 17 -4.44 -1.33 -22.90
N ARG A 18 -5.17 -1.54 -21.80
CA ARG A 18 -6.16 -0.57 -21.29
C ARG A 18 -5.51 0.75 -20.87
N LYS A 19 -4.28 0.70 -20.35
CA LYS A 19 -3.49 1.85 -19.94
C LYS A 19 -2.10 1.77 -20.59
N PRO A 20 -1.95 2.22 -21.84
CA PRO A 20 -0.73 2.04 -22.62
C PRO A 20 0.39 3.01 -22.26
N TYR A 21 0.12 4.08 -21.50
CA TYR A 21 1.11 5.09 -21.17
C TYR A 21 1.74 4.80 -19.81
N GLN A 22 3.02 4.42 -19.82
CA GLN A 22 3.83 4.27 -18.61
C GLN A 22 4.37 5.62 -18.18
N VAL A 23 4.14 5.97 -16.92
CA VAL A 23 4.69 7.17 -16.26
C VAL A 23 5.88 6.76 -15.42
N ARG A 24 7.05 7.33 -15.68
CA ARG A 24 8.29 6.95 -15.01
C ARG A 24 9.17 8.16 -14.71
N LYS A 25 9.99 8.04 -13.67
CA LYS A 25 10.96 9.05 -13.26
C LYS A 25 12.31 8.39 -12.98
N THR A 26 13.39 9.06 -13.37
CA THR A 26 14.75 8.70 -12.98
C THR A 26 14.96 9.17 -11.53
N VAL A 27 15.45 8.27 -10.69
CA VAL A 27 15.72 8.53 -9.27
C VAL A 27 17.21 8.45 -8.93
N GLY A 28 18.01 7.96 -9.87
CA GLY A 28 19.46 7.84 -9.70
C GLY A 28 20.13 7.30 -10.96
N TRP A 29 21.42 7.04 -10.83
CA TRP A 29 22.25 6.43 -11.84
C TRP A 29 23.22 5.47 -11.16
N HIS A 30 23.44 4.31 -11.77
CA HIS A 30 24.49 3.39 -11.36
C HIS A 30 25.34 2.98 -12.58
N TYR A 31 26.55 2.51 -12.30
CA TYR A 31 27.42 1.96 -13.33
C TYR A 31 27.14 0.47 -13.49
N ASP A 32 26.76 0.07 -14.70
CA ASP A 32 26.54 -1.34 -15.07
C ASP A 32 27.84 -1.89 -15.67
N GLU A 33 28.59 -2.66 -14.88
CA GLU A 33 29.87 -3.25 -15.27
C GLU A 33 29.74 -4.18 -16.50
N ALA A 34 28.60 -4.87 -16.63
CA ALA A 34 28.36 -5.78 -17.77
C ALA A 34 28.17 -5.04 -19.10
N LYS A 35 27.70 -3.80 -19.04
CA LYS A 35 27.43 -2.93 -20.20
C LYS A 35 28.45 -1.81 -20.37
N ASP A 36 29.40 -1.69 -19.42
CA ASP A 36 30.43 -0.65 -19.40
C ASP A 36 29.86 0.77 -19.60
N LYS A 37 28.75 1.07 -18.90
CA LYS A 37 28.08 2.37 -18.99
C LYS A 37 27.25 2.74 -17.78
N GLN A 38 27.00 4.03 -17.62
CA GLN A 38 26.01 4.52 -16.66
C GLN A 38 24.59 4.20 -17.13
N VAL A 39 23.78 3.60 -16.24
CA VAL A 39 22.39 3.24 -16.46
C VAL A 39 21.50 4.01 -15.48
N GLN A 40 20.35 4.47 -15.99
CA GLN A 40 19.37 5.20 -15.20
C GLN A 40 18.58 4.25 -14.29
N ASP A 41 18.53 4.59 -13.00
CA ASP A 41 17.58 3.98 -12.06
C ASP A 41 16.22 4.66 -12.22
N MET A 42 15.26 3.92 -12.77
CA MET A 42 13.93 4.44 -13.04
C MET A 42 12.88 3.76 -12.17
N ILE A 43 12.01 4.58 -11.57
CA ILE A 43 10.78 4.11 -10.95
C ILE A 43 9.60 4.29 -11.89
N THR A 44 8.65 3.34 -11.84
CA THR A 44 7.35 3.47 -12.50
C THR A 44 6.35 4.02 -11.51
N ILE A 45 5.91 5.26 -11.73
CA ILE A 45 4.89 5.94 -10.93
C ILE A 45 3.52 5.28 -11.13
N GLY A 46 3.18 4.98 -12.40
CA GLY A 46 1.91 4.35 -12.75
C GLY A 46 1.71 4.17 -14.24
N TYR A 47 0.47 3.82 -14.62
CA TYR A 47 0.04 3.67 -16.01
C TYR A 47 -1.24 4.46 -16.26
N ALA A 48 -1.32 5.17 -17.38
CA ALA A 48 -2.45 5.99 -17.76
C ALA A 48 -3.09 5.52 -19.09
N ALA A 49 -4.37 5.84 -19.26
CA ALA A 49 -5.10 5.53 -20.50
C ALA A 49 -4.72 6.47 -21.63
N THR A 50 -4.51 7.75 -21.30
CA THR A 50 -4.07 8.79 -22.25
C THR A 50 -2.73 9.38 -21.85
N ARG A 51 -2.07 10.03 -22.81
CA ARG A 51 -0.83 10.76 -22.54
C ARG A 51 -1.06 11.95 -21.61
N ALA A 52 -2.21 12.60 -21.71
CA ALA A 52 -2.58 13.73 -20.86
C ALA A 52 -2.71 13.30 -19.39
N ASP A 53 -3.44 12.20 -19.12
CA ASP A 53 -3.56 11.63 -17.77
C ASP A 53 -2.18 11.26 -17.21
N GLY A 54 -1.31 10.71 -18.07
CA GLY A 54 0.06 10.36 -17.68
C GLY A 54 0.90 11.58 -17.29
N LEU A 55 0.75 12.70 -18.01
CA LEU A 55 1.41 13.96 -17.69
C LEU A 55 0.87 14.56 -16.39
N GLN A 56 -0.43 14.50 -16.17
CA GLN A 56 -1.05 14.94 -14.91
C GLN A 56 -0.51 14.11 -13.72
N MET A 57 -0.52 12.78 -13.86
CA MET A 57 0.04 11.88 -12.84
C MET A 57 1.50 12.18 -12.52
N LEU A 58 2.29 12.54 -13.53
CA LEU A 58 3.70 12.91 -13.37
C LEU A 58 3.85 14.25 -12.66
N ALA A 59 2.99 15.23 -12.97
CA ALA A 59 2.95 16.52 -12.29
C ALA A 59 2.58 16.38 -10.83
N ASP A 60 1.53 15.61 -10.53
CA ASP A 60 1.07 15.33 -9.18
C ASP A 60 2.17 14.66 -8.35
N TYR A 61 2.88 13.69 -8.94
CA TYR A 61 4.03 13.04 -8.30
C TYR A 61 5.17 14.03 -8.02
N ASN A 62 5.49 14.93 -8.94
CA ASN A 62 6.56 15.91 -8.76
C ASN A 62 6.21 16.98 -7.71
N ASN A 63 4.91 17.32 -7.59
CA ASN A 63 4.42 18.27 -6.58
C ASN A 63 4.36 17.65 -5.19
N ASN A 64 4.05 16.36 -5.09
CA ASN A 64 3.98 15.62 -3.84
C ASN A 64 4.51 14.19 -4.05
N PRO A 65 5.85 13.99 -4.01
CA PRO A 65 6.45 12.68 -4.20
C PRO A 65 5.96 11.69 -3.14
N PHE A 66 5.51 10.53 -3.57
CA PHE A 66 5.10 9.43 -2.70
C PHE A 66 5.96 8.19 -2.96
N ASP A 67 6.14 7.35 -1.95
CA ASP A 67 6.79 6.05 -2.13
C ASP A 67 5.92 5.15 -3.00
N THR A 68 6.42 4.84 -4.20
CA THR A 68 5.69 4.00 -5.16
C THR A 68 5.58 2.54 -4.70
N LYS A 69 6.45 2.07 -3.79
CA LYS A 69 6.35 0.76 -3.16
C LYS A 69 5.28 0.80 -2.07
N ALA A 70 5.35 1.75 -1.15
CA ALA A 70 4.36 1.95 -0.11
C ALA A 70 2.94 2.10 -0.68
N ALA A 71 2.79 2.86 -1.77
CA ALA A 71 1.50 3.06 -2.44
C ALA A 71 0.88 1.80 -3.06
N LYS A 72 1.63 0.70 -3.20
CA LYS A 72 1.18 -0.58 -3.77
C LYS A 72 1.07 -1.69 -2.74
N MET A 73 1.49 -1.45 -1.51
CA MET A 73 1.43 -2.47 -0.46
C MET A 73 -0.01 -2.91 -0.21
N THR A 74 -0.20 -4.21 -0.19
CA THR A 74 -1.47 -4.84 0.18
C THR A 74 -1.63 -4.91 1.71
N PHE A 75 -2.81 -5.29 2.17
CA PHE A 75 -3.04 -5.57 3.60
C PHE A 75 -2.08 -6.64 4.13
N SER A 76 -1.82 -7.69 3.34
CA SER A 76 -0.85 -8.74 3.68
C SER A 76 0.56 -8.19 3.80
N ASP A 77 1.01 -7.37 2.84
CA ASP A 77 2.36 -6.80 2.86
C ASP A 77 2.57 -5.93 4.11
N VAL A 78 1.58 -5.10 4.46
CA VAL A 78 1.63 -4.26 5.67
C VAL A 78 1.67 -5.12 6.94
N TYR A 79 0.85 -6.19 7.01
CA TYR A 79 0.88 -7.10 8.14
C TYR A 79 2.23 -7.81 8.28
N GLU A 80 2.82 -8.28 7.19
CA GLU A 80 4.13 -8.94 7.20
C GLU A 80 5.24 -7.99 7.69
N GLU A 81 5.31 -6.79 7.13
CA GLU A 81 6.31 -5.81 7.56
C GLU A 81 6.12 -5.39 9.02
N TRP A 82 4.88 -5.07 9.42
CA TRP A 82 4.55 -4.76 10.81
C TRP A 82 4.91 -5.91 11.75
N SER A 83 4.60 -7.16 11.39
CA SER A 83 4.83 -8.33 12.23
C SER A 83 6.32 -8.61 12.45
N LYS A 84 7.18 -8.40 11.43
CA LYS A 84 8.65 -8.52 11.55
C LYS A 84 9.21 -7.62 12.66
N HIS A 85 8.65 -6.42 12.81
CA HIS A 85 9.08 -5.47 13.83
C HIS A 85 8.39 -5.70 15.18
N LYS A 86 7.12 -6.08 15.18
CA LYS A 86 6.30 -6.19 16.38
C LYS A 86 6.52 -7.49 17.15
N PHE A 87 6.57 -8.62 16.46
CA PHE A 87 6.58 -9.94 17.09
C PHE A 87 7.80 -10.20 18.00
N PRO A 88 9.02 -9.75 17.67
CA PRO A 88 10.16 -9.88 18.58
C PRO A 88 10.01 -9.13 19.90
N THR A 89 9.10 -8.15 19.99
CA THR A 89 8.92 -7.26 21.16
C THR A 89 7.77 -7.68 22.07
N ILE A 90 7.04 -8.76 21.75
CA ILE A 90 5.85 -9.18 22.48
C ILE A 90 5.90 -10.66 22.86
N SER A 91 5.03 -11.08 23.80
CA SER A 91 4.94 -12.48 24.21
C SER A 91 4.38 -13.38 23.10
N GLU A 92 4.76 -14.66 23.14
CA GLU A 92 4.25 -15.68 22.20
C GLU A 92 2.71 -15.79 22.19
N SER A 93 2.08 -15.61 23.35
CA SER A 93 0.62 -15.58 23.45
C SER A 93 -0.01 -14.44 22.65
N ASN A 94 0.62 -13.24 22.68
CA ASN A 94 0.17 -12.10 21.88
C ASN A 94 0.39 -12.34 20.39
N VAL A 95 1.52 -12.94 20.00
CA VAL A 95 1.80 -13.33 18.59
C VAL A 95 0.69 -14.26 18.09
N LYS A 96 0.33 -15.31 18.86
CA LYS A 96 -0.77 -16.24 18.53
C LYS A 96 -2.11 -15.48 18.38
N GLY A 97 -2.36 -14.50 19.25
CA GLY A 97 -3.56 -13.66 19.20
C GLY A 97 -3.65 -12.81 17.93
N TYR A 98 -2.57 -12.13 17.56
CA TYR A 98 -2.52 -11.32 16.33
C TYR A 98 -2.62 -12.20 15.07
N THR A 99 -1.94 -13.34 15.04
CA THR A 99 -2.01 -14.29 13.93
C THR A 99 -3.44 -14.83 13.74
N ALA A 100 -4.13 -15.16 14.84
CA ALA A 100 -5.53 -15.59 14.78
C ALA A 100 -6.47 -14.47 14.28
N SER A 101 -6.25 -13.23 14.72
CA SER A 101 -7.00 -12.07 14.25
C SER A 101 -6.76 -11.82 12.74
N TYR A 102 -5.51 -11.91 12.29
CA TYR A 102 -5.16 -11.75 10.87
C TYR A 102 -5.88 -12.78 9.99
N LYS A 103 -5.94 -14.04 10.40
CA LYS A 103 -6.67 -15.10 9.66
C LYS A 103 -8.14 -14.73 9.39
N SER A 104 -8.77 -13.95 10.26
CA SER A 104 -10.14 -13.48 10.08
C SER A 104 -10.25 -12.33 9.06
N CYS A 105 -9.12 -11.77 8.62
CA CYS A 105 -9.05 -10.64 7.69
C CYS A 105 -8.79 -11.09 6.23
N GLU A 106 -8.99 -12.36 5.89
CA GLU A 106 -8.74 -12.91 4.55
C GLU A 106 -9.33 -12.04 3.40
N PRO A 107 -10.55 -11.49 3.50
CA PRO A 107 -11.10 -10.65 2.45
C PRO A 107 -10.28 -9.40 2.12
N LEU A 108 -9.39 -8.96 3.02
CA LEU A 108 -8.55 -7.78 2.84
C LEU A 108 -7.17 -8.10 2.27
N TYR A 109 -6.70 -9.34 2.30
CA TYR A 109 -5.31 -9.71 2.05
C TYR A 109 -4.71 -9.07 0.79
N ASN A 110 -5.41 -9.16 -0.32
CA ASN A 110 -4.95 -8.67 -1.62
C ASN A 110 -5.38 -7.22 -1.92
N LYS A 111 -6.07 -6.56 -0.98
CA LYS A 111 -6.50 -5.18 -1.17
C LYS A 111 -5.35 -4.23 -0.90
N ILE A 112 -5.14 -3.25 -1.77
CA ILE A 112 -4.13 -2.21 -1.56
C ILE A 112 -4.48 -1.45 -0.29
N PHE A 113 -3.53 -1.33 0.65
CA PHE A 113 -3.79 -0.86 2.01
C PHE A 113 -4.38 0.55 2.04
N LYS A 114 -3.84 1.48 1.26
CA LYS A 114 -4.33 2.87 1.17
C LYS A 114 -5.77 2.99 0.65
N ASP A 115 -6.27 1.96 -0.06
CA ASP A 115 -7.61 1.93 -0.64
C ASP A 115 -8.64 1.28 0.29
N ILE A 116 -8.20 0.74 1.45
CA ILE A 116 -9.08 0.19 2.47
C ILE A 116 -9.85 1.33 3.15
N LYS A 117 -11.18 1.18 3.19
CA LYS A 117 -12.10 2.13 3.81
C LYS A 117 -12.80 1.50 5.01
N LEU A 118 -13.49 2.32 5.79
CA LEU A 118 -14.27 1.87 6.94
C LEU A 118 -15.22 0.71 6.58
N VAL A 119 -15.90 0.80 5.43
CA VAL A 119 -16.84 -0.23 4.99
C VAL A 119 -16.17 -1.60 4.82
N ASP A 120 -14.91 -1.63 4.38
CA ASP A 120 -14.18 -2.89 4.21
C ASP A 120 -13.84 -3.53 5.56
N LEU A 121 -13.37 -2.71 6.51
CA LEU A 121 -13.05 -3.14 7.87
C LEU A 121 -14.31 -3.62 8.60
N GLN A 122 -15.40 -2.84 8.49
CA GLN A 122 -16.68 -3.19 9.11
C GLN A 122 -17.24 -4.49 8.52
N THR A 123 -17.12 -4.70 7.20
CA THR A 123 -17.56 -5.94 6.54
C THR A 123 -16.83 -7.16 7.13
N VAL A 124 -15.53 -7.07 7.41
CA VAL A 124 -14.79 -8.17 8.06
C VAL A 124 -15.38 -8.45 9.44
N ILE A 125 -15.64 -7.43 10.24
CA ILE A 125 -16.24 -7.57 11.58
C ILE A 125 -17.61 -8.25 11.48
N ASP A 126 -18.46 -7.79 10.56
CA ASP A 126 -19.85 -8.23 10.45
C ASP A 126 -19.98 -9.65 9.88
N THR A 127 -19.02 -10.08 9.07
CA THR A 127 -19.09 -11.37 8.35
C THR A 127 -18.24 -12.48 8.94
N CYS A 128 -17.26 -12.17 9.81
CA CYS A 128 -16.33 -13.21 10.32
C CYS A 128 -16.97 -14.20 11.32
N GLY A 129 -18.18 -13.95 11.80
CA GLY A 129 -18.93 -14.86 12.68
C GLY A 129 -18.27 -15.11 14.05
N LYS A 130 -17.49 -14.14 14.56
CA LYS A 130 -16.77 -14.25 15.84
C LYS A 130 -17.53 -13.56 16.97
N ASN A 131 -17.27 -13.99 18.20
CA ASN A 131 -17.83 -13.37 19.41
C ASN A 131 -17.12 -12.02 19.73
N PHE A 132 -17.76 -11.21 20.56
CA PHE A 132 -17.28 -9.87 20.94
C PHE A 132 -15.81 -9.83 21.41
N PRO A 133 -15.31 -10.71 22.31
CA PRO A 133 -13.90 -10.71 22.68
C PRO A 133 -12.94 -10.92 21.53
N THR A 134 -13.31 -11.72 20.53
CA THR A 134 -12.49 -11.93 19.32
C THR A 134 -12.56 -10.73 18.38
N LEU A 135 -13.76 -10.16 18.18
CA LEU A 135 -13.93 -8.93 17.39
C LEU A 135 -13.11 -7.78 17.96
N LYS A 136 -13.03 -7.66 19.29
CA LYS A 136 -12.17 -6.67 19.95
C LYS A 136 -10.70 -6.87 19.59
N LYS A 137 -10.21 -8.11 19.51
CA LYS A 137 -8.82 -8.41 19.10
C LYS A 137 -8.58 -8.07 17.62
N ILE A 138 -9.55 -8.32 16.74
CA ILE A 138 -9.46 -7.93 15.32
C ILE A 138 -9.40 -6.41 15.19
N LYS A 139 -10.25 -5.66 15.90
CA LYS A 139 -10.19 -4.20 15.93
C LYS A 139 -8.83 -3.70 16.43
N VAL A 140 -8.27 -4.31 17.47
CA VAL A 140 -6.91 -3.96 17.96
C VAL A 140 -5.86 -4.20 16.87
N LEU A 141 -5.96 -5.28 16.09
CA LEU A 141 -5.06 -5.51 14.96
C LEU A 141 -5.19 -4.41 13.90
N PHE A 142 -6.41 -4.01 13.53
CA PHE A 142 -6.63 -2.90 12.59
C PHE A 142 -5.96 -1.62 13.08
N ASN A 143 -6.15 -1.24 14.34
CA ASN A 143 -5.52 -0.04 14.91
C ASN A 143 -4.00 -0.11 14.83
N GLN A 144 -3.39 -1.28 15.12
CA GLN A 144 -1.94 -1.45 15.03
C GLN A 144 -1.41 -1.33 13.58
N LEU A 145 -2.13 -1.89 12.61
CA LEU A 145 -1.73 -1.85 11.20
C LEU A 145 -1.90 -0.45 10.61
N PHE A 146 -2.98 0.26 10.95
CA PHE A 146 -3.19 1.63 10.49
C PHE A 146 -2.20 2.61 11.13
N ASP A 147 -1.90 2.48 12.43
CA ASP A 147 -0.84 3.26 13.09
C ASP A 147 0.52 3.04 12.42
N TYR A 148 0.88 1.78 12.11
CA TYR A 148 2.09 1.46 11.37
C TYR A 148 2.08 2.08 9.96
N ALA A 149 0.98 1.96 9.25
CA ALA A 149 0.85 2.45 7.88
C ALA A 149 0.91 3.98 7.79
N LEU A 150 0.32 4.70 8.75
CA LEU A 150 0.44 6.16 8.86
C LEU A 150 1.88 6.59 9.12
N LYS A 151 2.58 5.93 10.05
CA LYS A 151 3.98 6.24 10.39
C LYS A 151 4.98 5.99 9.24
N ASN A 152 4.60 5.15 8.29
CA ASN A 152 5.42 4.78 7.13
C ASN A 152 4.87 5.34 5.81
N ASP A 153 3.99 6.33 5.83
CA ASP A 153 3.41 7.00 4.66
C ASP A 153 2.72 6.06 3.65
N ILE A 154 2.25 4.89 4.14
CA ILE A 154 1.53 3.89 3.33
C ILE A 154 0.08 4.33 3.10
N CYS A 155 -0.53 5.00 4.08
CA CYS A 155 -1.86 5.58 3.98
C CYS A 155 -1.90 6.98 4.61
N ASN A 156 -2.94 7.76 4.26
CA ASN A 156 -3.08 9.15 4.73
C ASN A 156 -4.18 9.31 5.76
N LYS A 157 -4.94 8.25 6.05
CA LYS A 157 -6.08 8.30 6.96
C LYS A 157 -6.28 6.95 7.65
N ASP A 158 -6.54 7.03 8.95
CA ASP A 158 -6.94 5.89 9.77
C ASP A 158 -8.47 5.76 9.79
N TYR A 159 -8.95 4.59 9.40
CA TYR A 159 -10.36 4.21 9.48
C TYR A 159 -10.64 3.20 10.60
N SER A 160 -9.61 2.64 11.23
CA SER A 160 -9.75 1.56 12.21
C SER A 160 -10.44 2.01 13.50
N ASP A 161 -10.27 3.26 13.90
CA ASP A 161 -10.91 3.82 15.09
C ASP A 161 -12.44 3.87 14.97
N TYR A 162 -12.95 4.05 13.75
CA TYR A 162 -14.38 4.16 13.47
C TYR A 162 -15.09 2.80 13.37
N VAL A 163 -14.36 1.69 13.41
CA VAL A 163 -14.94 0.34 13.37
C VAL A 163 -15.82 0.11 14.60
N ASP A 164 -17.10 -0.20 14.38
CA ASP A 164 -18.05 -0.43 15.47
C ASP A 164 -18.23 -1.94 15.75
N ILE A 165 -18.10 -2.30 17.00
CA ILE A 165 -18.30 -3.65 17.52
C ILE A 165 -19.34 -3.69 18.64
N THR A 166 -20.02 -2.56 18.95
CA THR A 166 -20.89 -2.43 20.11
C THR A 166 -22.12 -3.31 20.03
N GLN A 167 -22.63 -3.53 18.81
CA GLN A 167 -23.80 -4.40 18.56
C GLN A 167 -23.55 -5.90 18.87
N TYR A 168 -22.30 -6.30 19.11
CA TYR A 168 -21.90 -7.68 19.39
C TYR A 168 -21.59 -7.93 20.89
N LYS A 169 -21.84 -6.97 21.76
CA LYS A 169 -21.64 -7.09 23.22
C LYS A 169 -22.57 -8.07 23.89
#